data_ec07142d5a0e46fa10bf3ce85ee1970d
#
_entry.id   ec07142d5a0e46fa10bf3ce85ee1970d
#
_cell.length_a   1.000
_cell.length_b   1.000
_cell.length_c   1.000
_cell.angle_alpha   90.00
_cell.angle_beta   90.00
_cell.angle_gamma   90.00
#
_symmetry.space_group_name_H-M   'P 1'
#
loop_
_entity.id
_entity.type
_entity.pdbx_description
1 polymer ?
#
loop_
_entity_poly.entity_id
_entity_poly.type
_entity_poly.pdbx_seq_one_letter_code
_entity_poly.pdbx_strand_id
1 'polypeptide(L)'
;MPLARWVPGLDSLLHYRRAWFRPDVQAGLSVAAIQIPTAIAYAQIAGFPPQVGLYACILPMLIYALIGSSRQLMVGPDAATAAMVAAAITPLAAGDPQRLVDLSMIVAIMVGLFSIVAGLARAGFIASFLSRPILVGYLNGIGLSLLVGQLGKLFGYEAATSGFVAGILALLENLLHIHWPTLILGSLSLLLMVLLPRRFPQLPGALCGVLLASLAAALLGLDRYGVELLGEVPAGLPQLSWPQTSLEELKSLLRDATGITVVSFCSAMLTARSFAARHGYSINPNHEFVALGLANIGAGVSQGFAISGADSRTAVNDMVGGKTQLVGVVAALVIAATLLLLNKPLGWVPMPALGAVLLLAGWGLIDVQALKGFWKLSRFEFSLCLLTTVGVLSAGVLPGIFVAVSIAVLRLLYYTYRPSDAVLGWMHGIDGQVELAKYPQATTLPGLVIYRFDAPLLFFNADYFKQRVLAVVDGSERPNAVLLNAEAMTNLDISGLATLHEVQQILKAQGVHLSLARVTGQTLDLLQRSSMLGEIKPPLVFSSVRSGVSAYRYWLRQQERLAAQAAATSGNA
;
A
#
# COMPACT_ATOMS: atom_id res chain seq x y z
N MET A 1 2.11 32.27 -2.37
CA MET A 1 0.68 32.59 -2.27
C MET A 1 -0.03 31.50 -1.50
N PRO A 2 -0.87 31.76 -0.48
CA PRO A 2 -1.48 30.72 0.33
C PRO A 2 -2.47 29.83 -0.43
N LEU A 3 -3.12 30.32 -1.50
CA LEU A 3 -4.10 29.56 -2.29
C LEU A 3 -3.48 28.36 -3.03
N ALA A 4 -2.32 28.51 -3.64
CA ALA A 4 -1.62 27.42 -4.34
C ALA A 4 -1.32 26.20 -3.44
N ARG A 5 -1.26 26.41 -2.13
CA ARG A 5 -1.01 25.34 -1.16
C ARG A 5 -2.25 24.47 -0.88
N TRP A 6 -3.46 25.05 -1.03
CA TRP A 6 -4.73 24.38 -0.78
C TRP A 6 -5.42 23.88 -2.05
N VAL A 7 -5.14 24.51 -3.20
CA VAL A 7 -5.77 24.22 -4.49
C VAL A 7 -4.71 24.14 -5.59
N PRO A 8 -3.80 23.13 -5.55
CA PRO A 8 -2.67 23.04 -6.48
C PRO A 8 -3.09 22.88 -7.94
N GLY A 9 -4.23 22.23 -8.20
CA GLY A 9 -4.78 22.07 -9.54
C GLY A 9 -5.16 23.41 -10.16
N LEU A 10 -5.78 24.31 -9.38
CA LEU A 10 -6.11 25.67 -9.82
C LEU A 10 -4.84 26.47 -10.12
N ASP A 11 -3.80 26.35 -9.30
CA ASP A 11 -2.50 27.01 -9.57
C ASP A 11 -1.90 26.53 -10.90
N SER A 12 -1.97 25.23 -11.18
CA SER A 12 -1.55 24.63 -12.46
C SER A 12 -2.36 25.15 -13.64
N LEU A 13 -3.66 25.43 -13.46
CA LEU A 13 -4.52 26.01 -14.50
C LEU A 13 -4.26 27.50 -14.71
N LEU A 14 -4.00 28.26 -13.64
CA LEU A 14 -3.68 29.70 -13.73
C LEU A 14 -2.33 29.96 -14.40
N HIS A 15 -1.35 29.08 -14.19
CA HIS A 15 -0.02 29.12 -14.82
C HIS A 15 0.10 28.21 -16.04
N TYR A 16 -1.04 27.92 -16.69
CA TYR A 16 -1.12 26.97 -17.80
C TYR A 16 -0.35 27.45 -19.04
N ARG A 17 0.50 26.57 -19.59
CA ARG A 17 1.28 26.85 -20.81
C ARG A 17 0.51 26.36 -22.02
N ARG A 18 0.32 27.20 -23.03
CA ARG A 18 -0.37 26.85 -24.30
C ARG A 18 0.19 25.59 -24.97
N ALA A 19 1.48 25.33 -24.81
CA ALA A 19 2.14 24.13 -25.34
C ALA A 19 1.62 22.81 -24.72
N TRP A 20 1.00 22.86 -23.54
CA TRP A 20 0.43 21.68 -22.86
C TRP A 20 -0.98 21.31 -23.35
N PHE A 21 -1.67 22.23 -24.04
CA PHE A 21 -3.07 22.05 -24.43
C PHE A 21 -3.27 20.83 -25.34
N ARG A 22 -2.49 20.69 -26.40
CA ARG A 22 -2.60 19.54 -27.31
C ARG A 22 -2.35 18.19 -26.62
N PRO A 23 -1.23 17.99 -25.89
CA PRO A 23 -0.99 16.78 -25.12
C PRO A 23 -2.12 16.49 -24.12
N ASP A 24 -2.60 17.48 -23.36
CA ASP A 24 -3.63 17.28 -22.35
C ASP A 24 -4.97 16.90 -22.96
N VAL A 25 -5.38 17.52 -24.08
CA VAL A 25 -6.61 17.14 -24.80
C VAL A 25 -6.50 15.73 -25.39
N GLN A 26 -5.38 15.38 -26.02
CA GLN A 26 -5.16 14.03 -26.56
C GLN A 26 -5.18 12.97 -25.45
N ALA A 27 -4.52 13.25 -24.33
CA ALA A 27 -4.53 12.37 -23.18
C ALA A 27 -5.95 12.24 -22.57
N GLY A 28 -6.69 13.36 -22.46
CA GLY A 28 -8.07 13.33 -21.97
C GLY A 28 -9.03 12.51 -22.83
N LEU A 29 -8.93 12.63 -24.15
CA LEU A 29 -9.69 11.78 -25.09
C LEU A 29 -9.33 10.30 -24.94
N SER A 30 -8.04 9.99 -24.82
CA SER A 30 -7.56 8.60 -24.64
C SER A 30 -7.99 8.01 -23.30
N VAL A 31 -7.94 8.80 -22.23
CA VAL A 31 -8.45 8.39 -20.92
C VAL A 31 -9.95 8.14 -20.96
N ALA A 32 -10.75 9.06 -21.53
CA ALA A 32 -12.20 8.88 -21.65
C ALA A 32 -12.56 7.62 -22.45
N ALA A 33 -11.86 7.36 -23.55
CA ALA A 33 -12.05 6.19 -24.40
C ALA A 33 -11.90 4.86 -23.66
N ILE A 34 -10.99 4.79 -22.67
CA ILE A 34 -10.81 3.61 -21.82
C ILE A 34 -11.78 3.64 -20.64
N GLN A 35 -12.04 4.83 -20.10
CA GLN A 35 -12.85 4.97 -18.90
C GLN A 35 -14.32 4.65 -19.12
N ILE A 36 -14.90 5.00 -20.27
CA ILE A 36 -16.31 4.74 -20.56
C ILE A 36 -16.66 3.24 -20.42
N PRO A 37 -16.03 2.32 -21.18
CA PRO A 37 -16.36 0.90 -21.05
C PRO A 37 -15.97 0.31 -19.69
N THR A 38 -14.85 0.75 -19.08
CA THR A 38 -14.43 0.23 -17.78
C THR A 38 -15.33 0.72 -16.64
N ALA A 39 -15.80 1.97 -16.66
CA ALA A 39 -16.70 2.50 -15.65
C ALA A 39 -18.07 1.81 -15.68
N ILE A 40 -18.60 1.55 -16.86
CA ILE A 40 -19.82 0.75 -17.05
C ILE A 40 -19.62 -0.65 -16.47
N ALA A 41 -18.51 -1.30 -16.83
CA ALA A 41 -18.19 -2.64 -16.38
C ALA A 41 -18.03 -2.72 -14.84
N TYR A 42 -17.39 -1.73 -14.22
CA TYR A 42 -17.23 -1.66 -12.76
C TYR A 42 -18.55 -1.36 -12.03
N ALA A 43 -19.43 -0.56 -12.62
CA ALA A 43 -20.79 -0.39 -12.10
C ALA A 43 -21.54 -1.72 -12.06
N GLN A 44 -21.40 -2.55 -13.11
CA GLN A 44 -22.02 -3.87 -13.14
C GLN A 44 -21.45 -4.86 -12.12
N ILE A 45 -20.15 -4.79 -11.80
CA ILE A 45 -19.57 -5.58 -10.68
C ILE A 45 -20.30 -5.26 -9.39
N ALA A 46 -20.59 -3.98 -9.17
CA ALA A 46 -21.26 -3.51 -7.97
C ALA A 46 -22.79 -3.66 -8.03
N GLY A 47 -23.35 -4.23 -9.10
CA GLY A 47 -24.80 -4.42 -9.28
C GLY A 47 -25.54 -3.14 -9.65
N PHE A 48 -24.84 -2.07 -10.05
CA PHE A 48 -25.45 -0.80 -10.44
C PHE A 48 -25.87 -0.75 -11.89
N PRO A 49 -26.85 0.08 -12.22
CA PRO A 49 -27.12 0.46 -13.59
C PRO A 49 -25.88 1.11 -14.25
N PRO A 50 -25.69 0.93 -15.57
CA PRO A 50 -24.48 1.35 -16.30
C PRO A 50 -24.11 2.83 -16.15
N GLN A 51 -25.12 3.71 -16.10
CA GLN A 51 -24.93 5.17 -15.98
C GLN A 51 -24.28 5.56 -14.65
N VAL A 52 -24.49 4.80 -13.56
CA VAL A 52 -23.92 5.08 -12.25
C VAL A 52 -22.39 5.08 -12.29
N GLY A 53 -21.79 4.17 -13.09
CA GLY A 53 -20.36 4.15 -13.32
C GLY A 53 -19.85 5.39 -14.03
N LEU A 54 -20.59 5.90 -15.01
CA LEU A 54 -20.25 7.14 -15.72
C LEU A 54 -20.44 8.38 -14.83
N TYR A 55 -21.49 8.38 -13.99
CA TYR A 55 -21.72 9.45 -13.00
C TYR A 55 -20.56 9.55 -12.01
N ALA A 56 -20.06 8.42 -11.54
CA ALA A 56 -18.89 8.36 -10.64
C ALA A 56 -17.59 8.85 -11.29
N CYS A 57 -17.57 9.19 -12.58
CA CYS A 57 -16.41 9.74 -13.27
C CYS A 57 -16.44 11.27 -13.37
N ILE A 58 -17.61 11.88 -13.60
CA ILE A 58 -17.71 13.28 -14.05
C ILE A 58 -17.28 14.23 -12.92
N LEU A 59 -18.11 14.34 -11.87
CA LEU A 59 -17.87 15.30 -10.79
C LEU A 59 -16.57 15.03 -10.01
N PRO A 60 -16.22 13.77 -9.68
CA PRO A 60 -14.95 13.46 -9.02
C PRO A 60 -13.71 13.92 -9.77
N MET A 61 -13.66 13.72 -11.10
CA MET A 61 -12.52 14.19 -11.91
C MET A 61 -12.40 15.70 -11.91
N LEU A 62 -13.53 16.41 -12.01
CA LEU A 62 -13.56 17.88 -11.96
C LEU A 62 -13.06 18.40 -10.61
N ILE A 63 -13.53 17.81 -9.50
CA ILE A 63 -13.10 18.18 -8.15
C ILE A 63 -11.60 17.88 -7.97
N TYR A 64 -11.16 16.69 -8.38
CA TYR A 64 -9.75 16.31 -8.25
C TYR A 64 -8.84 17.19 -9.14
N ALA A 65 -9.30 17.56 -10.32
CA ALA A 65 -8.58 18.48 -11.19
C ALA A 65 -8.30 19.85 -10.57
N LEU A 66 -9.17 20.30 -9.66
CA LEU A 66 -8.98 21.56 -8.94
C LEU A 66 -8.10 21.42 -7.71
N ILE A 67 -8.26 20.32 -6.96
CA ILE A 67 -7.68 20.18 -5.61
C ILE A 67 -6.50 19.20 -5.59
N GLY A 68 -6.46 18.20 -6.47
CA GLY A 68 -5.41 17.17 -6.49
C GLY A 68 -4.01 17.76 -6.68
N SER A 69 -3.03 17.19 -6.01
CA SER A 69 -1.62 17.59 -6.13
C SER A 69 -0.86 16.78 -7.17
N SER A 70 -1.34 15.59 -7.54
CA SER A 70 -0.76 14.80 -8.61
C SER A 70 -1.17 15.32 -9.99
N ARG A 71 -0.19 15.52 -10.86
CA ARG A 71 -0.44 15.98 -12.23
C ARG A 71 -0.93 14.88 -13.17
N GLN A 72 -0.55 13.62 -12.88
CA GLN A 72 -0.84 12.48 -13.74
C GLN A 72 -1.98 11.61 -13.24
N LEU A 73 -2.25 11.57 -11.92
CA LEU A 73 -3.23 10.66 -11.33
C LEU A 73 -4.62 10.90 -11.94
N MET A 74 -5.21 9.83 -12.47
CA MET A 74 -6.59 9.82 -12.92
C MET A 74 -7.45 9.12 -11.86
N VAL A 75 -8.46 9.82 -11.35
CA VAL A 75 -9.42 9.31 -10.37
C VAL A 75 -10.69 8.80 -11.04
N GLY A 76 -11.38 7.89 -10.38
CA GLY A 76 -12.65 7.36 -10.85
C GLY A 76 -12.91 5.93 -10.36
N PRO A 77 -13.97 5.27 -10.83
CA PRO A 77 -14.25 3.88 -10.51
C PRO A 77 -13.07 2.96 -10.79
N ASP A 78 -12.76 2.07 -9.88
CA ASP A 78 -11.82 0.97 -10.08
C ASP A 78 -12.43 -0.37 -9.66
N ALA A 79 -11.87 -1.47 -10.14
CA ALA A 79 -12.39 -2.81 -9.91
C ALA A 79 -12.40 -3.19 -8.42
N ALA A 80 -11.36 -2.81 -7.70
CA ALA A 80 -11.17 -3.16 -6.31
C ALA A 80 -12.17 -2.43 -5.41
N THR A 81 -12.29 -1.10 -5.58
CA THR A 81 -13.24 -0.28 -4.83
C THR A 81 -14.68 -0.67 -5.17
N ALA A 82 -15.00 -0.93 -6.45
CA ALA A 82 -16.31 -1.39 -6.87
C ALA A 82 -16.71 -2.71 -6.19
N ALA A 83 -15.80 -3.69 -6.14
CA ALA A 83 -16.04 -4.96 -5.46
C ALA A 83 -16.23 -4.80 -3.94
N MET A 84 -15.47 -3.91 -3.30
CA MET A 84 -15.65 -3.61 -1.87
C MET A 84 -16.97 -2.91 -1.58
N VAL A 85 -17.36 -1.94 -2.41
CA VAL A 85 -18.66 -1.27 -2.29
C VAL A 85 -19.78 -2.28 -2.45
N ALA A 86 -19.72 -3.14 -3.49
CA ALA A 86 -20.69 -4.21 -3.70
C ALA A 86 -20.84 -5.11 -2.45
N ALA A 87 -19.73 -5.57 -1.90
CA ALA A 87 -19.73 -6.44 -0.72
C ALA A 87 -20.37 -5.76 0.51
N ALA A 88 -20.17 -4.45 0.66
CA ALA A 88 -20.70 -3.70 1.79
C ALA A 88 -22.23 -3.44 1.69
N ILE A 89 -22.73 -3.14 0.49
CA ILE A 89 -24.11 -2.63 0.33
C ILE A 89 -25.11 -3.68 -0.16
N THR A 90 -24.69 -4.70 -0.91
CA THR A 90 -25.62 -5.71 -1.47
C THR A 90 -26.47 -6.40 -0.41
N PRO A 91 -25.91 -6.80 0.77
CA PRO A 91 -26.73 -7.41 1.82
C PRO A 91 -27.77 -6.46 2.41
N LEU A 92 -27.52 -5.15 2.39
CA LEU A 92 -28.40 -4.12 2.96
C LEU A 92 -29.47 -3.64 1.97
N ALA A 93 -29.21 -3.75 0.67
CA ALA A 93 -30.13 -3.32 -0.38
C ALA A 93 -31.31 -4.28 -0.58
N ALA A 94 -31.23 -5.52 -0.08
CA ALA A 94 -32.29 -6.53 -0.14
C ALA A 94 -32.91 -6.73 -1.55
N GLY A 95 -32.13 -6.51 -2.61
CA GLY A 95 -32.56 -6.65 -4.01
C GLY A 95 -33.23 -5.42 -4.63
N ASP A 96 -33.35 -4.30 -3.90
CA ASP A 96 -33.87 -3.04 -4.46
C ASP A 96 -32.75 -2.25 -5.16
N PRO A 97 -32.85 -2.04 -6.51
CA PRO A 97 -31.82 -1.33 -7.27
C PRO A 97 -31.69 0.15 -6.88
N GLN A 98 -32.79 0.82 -6.52
CA GLN A 98 -32.75 2.22 -6.11
C GLN A 98 -32.06 2.35 -4.76
N ARG A 99 -32.37 1.44 -3.83
CA ARG A 99 -31.74 1.38 -2.52
C ARG A 99 -30.24 1.10 -2.62
N LEU A 100 -29.83 0.26 -3.58
CA LEU A 100 -28.42 -0.02 -3.85
C LEU A 100 -27.66 1.26 -4.22
N VAL A 101 -28.23 2.12 -5.07
CA VAL A 101 -27.65 3.42 -5.45
C VAL A 101 -27.58 4.34 -4.24
N ASP A 102 -28.65 4.47 -3.45
CA ASP A 102 -28.66 5.33 -2.26
C ASP A 102 -27.59 4.92 -1.24
N LEU A 103 -27.46 3.62 -0.97
CA LEU A 103 -26.42 3.09 -0.08
C LEU A 103 -25.01 3.35 -0.64
N SER A 104 -24.82 3.26 -1.95
CA SER A 104 -23.54 3.57 -2.58
C SER A 104 -23.13 5.04 -2.43
N MET A 105 -24.10 5.95 -2.56
CA MET A 105 -23.90 7.38 -2.32
C MET A 105 -23.49 7.64 -0.87
N ILE A 106 -24.14 6.96 0.09
CA ILE A 106 -23.80 7.05 1.52
C ILE A 106 -22.36 6.59 1.75
N VAL A 107 -21.99 5.42 1.24
CA VAL A 107 -20.63 4.88 1.37
C VAL A 107 -19.61 5.85 0.76
N ALA A 108 -19.86 6.40 -0.43
CA ALA A 108 -18.98 7.35 -1.07
C ALA A 108 -18.79 8.63 -0.24
N ILE A 109 -19.87 9.17 0.33
CA ILE A 109 -19.81 10.35 1.23
C ILE A 109 -19.05 10.01 2.50
N MET A 110 -19.28 8.83 3.12
CA MET A 110 -18.55 8.38 4.32
C MET A 110 -17.05 8.22 4.03
N VAL A 111 -16.70 7.56 2.94
CA VAL A 111 -15.31 7.41 2.48
C VAL A 111 -14.68 8.79 2.28
N GLY A 112 -15.42 9.71 1.69
CA GLY A 112 -14.99 11.08 1.49
C GLY A 112 -14.72 11.82 2.81
N LEU A 113 -15.65 11.75 3.75
CA LEU A 113 -15.51 12.38 5.08
C LEU A 113 -14.35 11.77 5.87
N PHE A 114 -14.23 10.44 5.88
CA PHE A 114 -13.12 9.76 6.57
C PHE A 114 -11.77 10.12 5.96
N SER A 115 -11.69 10.24 4.63
CA SER A 115 -10.49 10.69 3.94
C SER A 115 -10.12 12.13 4.34
N ILE A 116 -11.09 13.04 4.39
CA ILE A 116 -10.85 14.43 4.81
C ILE A 116 -10.37 14.48 6.26
N VAL A 117 -11.05 13.78 7.17
CA VAL A 117 -10.67 13.70 8.59
C VAL A 117 -9.26 13.13 8.72
N ALA A 118 -8.94 12.03 8.02
CA ALA A 118 -7.62 11.43 8.01
C ALA A 118 -6.54 12.40 7.48
N GLY A 119 -6.83 13.15 6.42
CA GLY A 119 -5.93 14.16 5.88
C GLY A 119 -5.63 15.28 6.86
N LEU A 120 -6.68 15.82 7.53
CA LEU A 120 -6.57 16.85 8.55
C LEU A 120 -5.85 16.35 9.82
N ALA A 121 -6.09 15.11 10.22
CA ALA A 121 -5.41 14.43 11.32
C ALA A 121 -3.96 14.01 10.96
N ARG A 122 -3.47 14.34 9.76
CA ARG A 122 -2.14 14.00 9.25
C ARG A 122 -1.88 12.48 9.20
N ALA A 123 -2.91 11.69 8.95
CA ALA A 123 -2.83 10.23 8.87
C ALA A 123 -2.21 9.71 7.55
N GLY A 124 -1.64 10.58 6.71
CA GLY A 124 -0.98 10.20 5.45
C GLY A 124 0.15 9.17 5.60
N PHE A 125 0.67 8.97 6.81
CA PHE A 125 1.62 7.91 7.12
C PHE A 125 1.02 6.50 7.00
N ILE A 126 -0.32 6.34 7.09
CA ILE A 126 -1.02 5.05 6.98
C ILE A 126 -0.69 4.36 5.64
N ALA A 127 -0.53 5.13 4.57
CA ALA A 127 -0.08 4.58 3.28
C ALA A 127 1.26 3.84 3.35
N SER A 128 2.07 4.09 4.38
CA SER A 128 3.37 3.42 4.57
C SER A 128 3.24 2.08 5.28
N PHE A 129 2.11 1.77 5.93
CA PHE A 129 1.85 0.48 6.59
C PHE A 129 1.34 -0.60 5.63
N LEU A 130 0.72 -0.20 4.53
CA LEU A 130 0.39 -1.15 3.49
C LEU A 130 1.67 -1.49 2.70
N SER A 131 2.37 -2.52 3.18
CA SER A 131 3.60 -2.96 2.54
C SER A 131 3.31 -3.46 1.11
N ARG A 132 4.31 -3.37 0.23
CA ARG A 132 4.17 -3.81 -1.16
C ARG A 132 3.68 -5.27 -1.30
N PRO A 133 4.12 -6.25 -0.49
CA PRO A 133 3.59 -7.62 -0.53
C PRO A 133 2.10 -7.72 -0.21
N ILE A 134 1.62 -6.97 0.78
CA ILE A 134 0.19 -6.95 1.14
C ILE A 134 -0.63 -6.38 -0.02
N LEU A 135 -0.17 -5.27 -0.62
CA LEU A 135 -0.86 -4.65 -1.74
C LEU A 135 -0.90 -5.59 -2.96
N VAL A 136 0.23 -6.21 -3.33
CA VAL A 136 0.29 -7.17 -4.45
C VAL A 136 -0.61 -8.38 -4.16
N GLY A 137 -0.59 -8.92 -2.93
CA GLY A 137 -1.45 -10.03 -2.55
C GLY A 137 -2.93 -9.70 -2.64
N TYR A 138 -3.32 -8.52 -2.19
CA TYR A 138 -4.67 -7.98 -2.31
C TYR A 138 -5.11 -7.83 -3.77
N LEU A 139 -4.29 -7.19 -4.62
CA LEU A 139 -4.60 -7.02 -6.04
C LEU A 139 -4.69 -8.37 -6.78
N ASN A 140 -3.80 -9.30 -6.47
CA ASN A 140 -3.87 -10.66 -7.01
C ASN A 140 -5.16 -11.37 -6.59
N GLY A 141 -5.57 -11.24 -5.32
CA GLY A 141 -6.83 -11.82 -4.83
C GLY A 141 -8.05 -11.26 -5.56
N ILE A 142 -8.12 -9.93 -5.70
CA ILE A 142 -9.19 -9.29 -6.47
C ILE A 142 -9.14 -9.68 -7.95
N GLY A 143 -7.95 -9.66 -8.56
CA GLY A 143 -7.79 -10.06 -9.95
C GLY A 143 -8.32 -11.46 -10.22
N LEU A 144 -7.96 -12.43 -9.36
CA LEU A 144 -8.47 -13.81 -9.45
C LEU A 144 -9.98 -13.89 -9.23
N SER A 145 -10.53 -13.17 -8.25
CA SER A 145 -11.99 -13.10 -8.02
C SER A 145 -12.73 -12.54 -9.24
N LEU A 146 -12.18 -11.47 -9.84
CA LEU A 146 -12.76 -10.88 -11.05
C LEU A 146 -12.72 -11.84 -12.23
N LEU A 147 -11.59 -12.52 -12.45
CA LEU A 147 -11.48 -13.50 -13.53
C LEU A 147 -12.58 -14.57 -13.43
N VAL A 148 -12.71 -15.17 -12.24
CA VAL A 148 -13.73 -16.21 -12.01
C VAL A 148 -15.14 -15.65 -12.12
N GLY A 149 -15.42 -14.48 -11.53
CA GLY A 149 -16.74 -13.86 -11.55
C GLY A 149 -17.24 -13.42 -12.94
N GLN A 150 -16.34 -13.19 -13.90
CA GLN A 150 -16.71 -12.79 -15.26
C GLN A 150 -16.83 -13.96 -16.25
N LEU A 151 -16.41 -15.16 -15.86
CA LEU A 151 -16.51 -16.33 -16.72
C LEU A 151 -17.97 -16.64 -17.11
N GLY A 152 -18.92 -16.44 -16.19
CA GLY A 152 -20.35 -16.59 -16.49
C GLY A 152 -20.82 -15.74 -17.68
N LYS A 153 -20.44 -14.44 -17.69
CA LYS A 153 -20.78 -13.54 -18.81
C LYS A 153 -20.13 -13.95 -20.13
N LEU A 154 -18.96 -14.58 -20.08
CA LEU A 154 -18.27 -15.06 -21.25
C LEU A 154 -18.88 -16.36 -21.79
N PHE A 155 -19.26 -17.26 -20.91
CA PHE A 155 -19.84 -18.55 -21.25
C PHE A 155 -21.38 -18.50 -21.46
N GLY A 156 -22.04 -17.39 -21.08
CA GLY A 156 -23.48 -17.18 -21.28
C GLY A 156 -24.36 -17.87 -20.24
N TYR A 157 -23.87 -18.01 -18.99
CA TYR A 157 -24.68 -18.49 -17.88
C TYR A 157 -24.71 -17.46 -16.73
N GLU A 158 -25.74 -17.49 -15.91
CA GLU A 158 -25.81 -16.64 -14.72
C GLU A 158 -24.73 -17.04 -13.72
N ALA A 159 -23.79 -16.14 -13.48
CA ALA A 159 -22.69 -16.40 -12.53
C ALA A 159 -23.21 -16.43 -11.09
N ALA A 160 -22.76 -17.41 -10.31
CA ALA A 160 -23.01 -17.43 -8.86
C ALA A 160 -22.46 -16.14 -8.21
N THR A 161 -23.31 -15.42 -7.49
CA THR A 161 -23.07 -14.08 -7.02
C THR A 161 -22.15 -13.98 -5.79
N SER A 162 -21.73 -15.11 -5.17
CA SER A 162 -21.07 -15.09 -3.87
C SER A 162 -19.77 -15.91 -3.82
N GLY A 163 -18.64 -15.22 -4.09
CA GLY A 163 -17.31 -15.70 -3.71
C GLY A 163 -16.57 -16.52 -4.78
N PHE A 164 -15.24 -16.56 -4.63
CA PHE A 164 -14.32 -17.19 -5.57
C PHE A 164 -14.58 -18.70 -5.74
N VAL A 165 -14.78 -19.42 -4.64
CA VAL A 165 -15.02 -20.88 -4.65
C VAL A 165 -16.36 -21.20 -5.30
N ALA A 166 -17.42 -20.46 -4.96
CA ALA A 166 -18.73 -20.63 -5.55
C ALA A 166 -18.71 -20.35 -7.07
N GLY A 167 -17.93 -19.36 -7.51
CA GLY A 167 -17.74 -19.08 -8.93
C GLY A 167 -17.05 -20.20 -9.69
N ILE A 168 -16.06 -20.86 -9.10
CA ILE A 168 -15.42 -22.05 -9.70
C ILE A 168 -16.39 -23.22 -9.76
N LEU A 169 -17.16 -23.48 -8.70
CA LEU A 169 -18.17 -24.55 -8.71
C LEU A 169 -19.23 -24.30 -9.77
N ALA A 170 -19.77 -23.09 -9.85
CA ALA A 170 -20.73 -22.70 -10.87
C ALA A 170 -20.17 -22.87 -12.30
N LEU A 171 -18.88 -22.55 -12.52
CA LEU A 171 -18.23 -22.82 -13.79
C LEU A 171 -18.21 -24.30 -14.13
N LEU A 172 -17.83 -25.15 -13.16
CA LEU A 172 -17.75 -26.61 -13.37
C LEU A 172 -19.14 -27.22 -13.68
N GLU A 173 -20.17 -26.76 -12.97
CA GLU A 173 -21.57 -27.21 -13.17
C GLU A 173 -22.11 -26.79 -14.54
N ASN A 174 -21.75 -25.61 -15.04
CA ASN A 174 -22.28 -25.05 -16.29
C ASN A 174 -21.39 -25.30 -17.53
N LEU A 175 -20.29 -26.05 -17.41
CA LEU A 175 -19.40 -26.36 -18.54
C LEU A 175 -20.10 -27.06 -19.73
N LEU A 176 -21.19 -27.79 -19.46
CA LEU A 176 -21.98 -28.45 -20.47
C LEU A 176 -23.09 -27.57 -21.08
N HIS A 177 -23.39 -26.42 -20.49
CA HIS A 177 -24.47 -25.51 -20.90
C HIS A 177 -23.93 -24.20 -21.49
N ILE A 178 -22.80 -24.26 -22.22
CA ILE A 178 -22.16 -23.10 -22.84
C ILE A 178 -23.02 -22.54 -23.96
N HIS A 179 -23.31 -21.23 -23.90
CA HIS A 179 -23.97 -20.51 -24.99
C HIS A 179 -22.92 -20.06 -26.02
N TRP A 180 -22.80 -20.80 -27.11
CA TRP A 180 -21.75 -20.62 -28.11
C TRP A 180 -21.70 -19.24 -28.76
N PRO A 181 -22.82 -18.57 -29.13
CA PRO A 181 -22.77 -17.20 -29.66
C PRO A 181 -22.15 -16.19 -28.68
N THR A 182 -22.47 -16.30 -27.40
CA THR A 182 -21.91 -15.46 -26.34
C THR A 182 -20.42 -15.72 -26.17
N LEU A 183 -20.00 -17.00 -26.12
CA LEU A 183 -18.59 -17.36 -25.97
C LEU A 183 -17.75 -16.89 -27.16
N ILE A 184 -18.22 -17.07 -28.40
CA ILE A 184 -17.50 -16.63 -29.59
C ILE A 184 -17.34 -15.10 -29.58
N LEU A 185 -18.43 -14.36 -29.33
CA LEU A 185 -18.39 -12.90 -29.31
C LEU A 185 -17.47 -12.37 -28.19
N GLY A 186 -17.58 -12.92 -26.99
CA GLY A 186 -16.75 -12.52 -25.85
C GLY A 186 -15.28 -12.86 -26.06
N SER A 187 -14.98 -14.06 -26.56
CA SER A 187 -13.60 -14.48 -26.84
C SER A 187 -12.97 -13.67 -27.96
N LEU A 188 -13.72 -13.38 -29.01
CA LEU A 188 -13.27 -12.52 -30.13
C LEU A 188 -13.02 -11.08 -29.61
N SER A 189 -13.91 -10.56 -28.77
CA SER A 189 -13.76 -9.25 -28.15
C SER A 189 -12.47 -9.19 -27.33
N LEU A 190 -12.23 -10.18 -26.46
CA LEU A 190 -11.02 -10.29 -25.66
C LEU A 190 -9.77 -10.36 -26.53
N LEU A 191 -9.81 -11.19 -27.58
CA LEU A 191 -8.70 -11.33 -28.52
C LEU A 191 -8.38 -10.00 -29.22
N LEU A 192 -9.40 -9.28 -29.69
CA LEU A 192 -9.25 -7.97 -30.32
C LEU A 192 -8.67 -6.93 -29.32
N MET A 193 -9.16 -6.91 -28.08
CA MET A 193 -8.65 -6.03 -27.02
C MET A 193 -7.16 -6.25 -26.74
N VAL A 194 -6.66 -7.47 -26.86
CA VAL A 194 -5.25 -7.82 -26.62
C VAL A 194 -4.38 -7.62 -27.87
N LEU A 195 -4.86 -7.99 -29.06
CA LEU A 195 -4.05 -7.96 -30.27
C LEU A 195 -4.00 -6.57 -30.91
N LEU A 196 -5.10 -5.81 -30.87
CA LEU A 196 -5.18 -4.52 -31.56
C LEU A 196 -4.14 -3.52 -31.06
N PRO A 197 -3.91 -3.33 -29.73
CA PRO A 197 -2.86 -2.44 -29.22
C PRO A 197 -1.44 -2.92 -29.56
N ARG A 198 -1.24 -4.23 -29.74
CA ARG A 198 0.07 -4.77 -30.16
C ARG A 198 0.43 -4.37 -31.59
N ARG A 199 -0.57 -4.31 -32.47
CA ARG A 199 -0.38 -3.95 -33.89
C ARG A 199 -0.50 -2.44 -34.12
N PHE A 200 -1.36 -1.77 -33.36
CA PHE A 200 -1.65 -0.34 -33.42
C PHE A 200 -1.63 0.26 -32.00
N PRO A 201 -0.45 0.59 -31.45
CA PRO A 201 -0.30 1.04 -30.06
C PRO A 201 -1.07 2.32 -29.71
N GLN A 202 -1.49 3.09 -30.72
CA GLN A 202 -2.26 4.32 -30.54
C GLN A 202 -3.76 4.08 -30.30
N LEU A 203 -4.27 2.87 -30.57
CA LEU A 203 -5.69 2.55 -30.41
C LEU A 203 -5.97 1.96 -29.01
N PRO A 204 -6.97 2.49 -28.29
CA PRO A 204 -7.39 1.94 -27.01
C PRO A 204 -8.13 0.61 -27.23
N GLY A 205 -7.44 -0.51 -26.94
CA GLY A 205 -7.92 -1.86 -27.25
C GLY A 205 -9.29 -2.18 -26.65
N ALA A 206 -9.52 -1.77 -25.38
CA ALA A 206 -10.80 -1.99 -24.71
C ALA A 206 -11.97 -1.28 -25.44
N LEU A 207 -11.79 -0.01 -25.83
CA LEU A 207 -12.82 0.72 -26.58
C LEU A 207 -13.07 0.10 -27.95
N CYS A 208 -12.00 -0.19 -28.70
CA CYS A 208 -12.13 -0.78 -30.04
C CYS A 208 -12.78 -2.17 -29.97
N GLY A 209 -12.42 -2.99 -28.99
CA GLY A 209 -13.04 -4.31 -28.79
C GLY A 209 -14.52 -4.22 -28.48
N VAL A 210 -14.93 -3.29 -27.60
CA VAL A 210 -16.34 -3.05 -27.29
C VAL A 210 -17.10 -2.51 -28.51
N LEU A 211 -16.55 -1.51 -29.21
CA LEU A 211 -17.20 -0.95 -30.40
C LEU A 211 -17.40 -1.98 -31.52
N LEU A 212 -16.38 -2.78 -31.82
CA LEU A 212 -16.46 -3.83 -32.82
C LEU A 212 -17.45 -4.92 -32.41
N ALA A 213 -17.48 -5.30 -31.13
CA ALA A 213 -18.46 -6.27 -30.64
C ALA A 213 -19.90 -5.71 -30.71
N SER A 214 -20.10 -4.43 -30.36
CA SER A 214 -21.40 -3.77 -30.46
C SER A 214 -21.87 -3.67 -31.92
N LEU A 215 -20.96 -3.33 -32.83
CA LEU A 215 -21.26 -3.30 -34.28
C LEU A 215 -21.62 -4.70 -34.80
N ALA A 216 -20.87 -5.72 -34.40
CA ALA A 216 -21.17 -7.10 -34.77
C ALA A 216 -22.52 -7.57 -34.22
N ALA A 217 -22.83 -7.25 -32.95
CA ALA A 217 -24.11 -7.57 -32.33
C ALA A 217 -25.27 -6.90 -33.05
N ALA A 218 -25.14 -5.62 -33.44
CA ALA A 218 -26.17 -4.87 -34.14
C ALA A 218 -26.36 -5.36 -35.58
N LEU A 219 -25.26 -5.62 -36.34
CA LEU A 219 -25.36 -6.03 -37.74
C LEU A 219 -25.86 -7.48 -37.92
N LEU A 220 -25.45 -8.37 -37.01
CA LEU A 220 -25.81 -9.78 -37.06
C LEU A 220 -27.11 -10.11 -36.29
N GLY A 221 -27.68 -9.13 -35.57
CA GLY A 221 -28.87 -9.32 -34.75
C GLY A 221 -28.66 -10.38 -33.65
N LEU A 222 -27.51 -10.34 -32.94
CA LEU A 222 -27.12 -11.39 -32.02
C LEU A 222 -28.02 -11.45 -30.76
N ASP A 223 -28.76 -10.40 -30.47
CA ASP A 223 -29.85 -10.37 -29.49
C ASP A 223 -30.91 -11.46 -29.75
N ARG A 224 -31.25 -11.68 -31.04
CA ARG A 224 -32.19 -12.75 -31.45
C ARG A 224 -31.63 -14.16 -31.22
N TYR A 225 -30.32 -14.29 -31.14
CA TYR A 225 -29.62 -15.55 -30.82
C TYR A 225 -29.33 -15.70 -29.34
N GLY A 226 -29.92 -14.86 -28.45
CA GLY A 226 -29.78 -14.98 -27.01
C GLY A 226 -28.53 -14.32 -26.42
N VAL A 227 -27.80 -13.50 -27.19
CA VAL A 227 -26.70 -12.70 -26.62
C VAL A 227 -27.28 -11.52 -25.87
N GLU A 228 -27.00 -11.44 -24.58
CA GLU A 228 -27.46 -10.38 -23.69
C GLU A 228 -26.77 -9.06 -24.03
N LEU A 229 -27.56 -8.00 -24.19
CA LEU A 229 -27.10 -6.63 -24.42
C LEU A 229 -27.25 -5.81 -23.15
N LEU A 230 -26.54 -4.67 -23.07
CA LEU A 230 -26.58 -3.76 -21.92
C LEU A 230 -27.99 -3.18 -21.69
N GLY A 231 -28.77 -3.04 -22.76
CA GLY A 231 -30.12 -2.51 -22.72
C GLY A 231 -30.15 -0.97 -22.68
N GLU A 232 -31.30 -0.42 -22.31
CA GLU A 232 -31.50 1.03 -22.32
C GLU A 232 -30.65 1.72 -21.24
N VAL A 233 -29.80 2.65 -21.68
CA VAL A 233 -29.05 3.56 -20.80
C VAL A 233 -29.81 4.89 -20.76
N PRO A 234 -30.33 5.32 -19.60
CA PRO A 234 -31.01 6.58 -19.49
C PRO A 234 -30.11 7.75 -19.92
N ALA A 235 -30.67 8.65 -20.74
CA ALA A 235 -29.99 9.87 -21.13
C ALA A 235 -30.02 10.87 -19.96
N GLY A 236 -28.93 11.60 -19.77
CA GLY A 236 -28.89 12.71 -18.81
C GLY A 236 -27.63 12.74 -17.96
N LEU A 237 -27.35 13.90 -17.45
CA LEU A 237 -26.28 14.11 -16.47
C LEU A 237 -26.76 13.68 -15.08
N PRO A 238 -25.84 13.35 -14.17
CA PRO A 238 -26.20 13.04 -12.79
C PRO A 238 -26.90 14.22 -12.15
N GLN A 239 -27.99 13.94 -11.47
CA GLN A 239 -28.67 14.94 -10.65
C GLN A 239 -27.98 15.00 -9.30
N LEU A 240 -27.71 16.21 -8.82
CA LEU A 240 -27.19 16.38 -7.48
C LEU A 240 -28.29 16.02 -6.48
N SER A 241 -28.12 14.97 -5.76
CA SER A 241 -29.08 14.46 -4.78
C SER A 241 -28.38 14.10 -3.47
N TRP A 242 -29.14 14.15 -2.38
CA TRP A 242 -28.68 13.76 -1.07
C TRP A 242 -29.35 12.44 -0.69
N PRO A 243 -28.60 11.38 -0.37
CA PRO A 243 -29.20 10.08 -0.08
C PRO A 243 -29.98 10.10 1.23
N GLN A 244 -31.10 9.41 1.24
CA GLN A 244 -31.84 9.16 2.47
C GLN A 244 -31.25 7.98 3.21
N THR A 245 -30.95 8.14 4.50
CA THR A 245 -30.33 7.09 5.31
C THR A 245 -30.84 7.10 6.73
N SER A 246 -30.85 5.95 7.37
CA SER A 246 -31.07 5.79 8.80
C SER A 246 -29.76 5.75 9.59
N LEU A 247 -29.84 6.07 10.88
CA LEU A 247 -28.69 5.98 11.78
C LEU A 247 -28.14 4.55 11.92
N GLU A 248 -29.00 3.55 11.77
CA GLU A 248 -28.63 2.14 11.85
C GLU A 248 -27.80 1.72 10.62
N GLU A 249 -28.20 2.14 9.44
CA GLU A 249 -27.45 1.91 8.20
C GLU A 249 -26.09 2.60 8.24
N LEU A 250 -26.05 3.85 8.70
CA LEU A 250 -24.80 4.57 8.86
C LEU A 250 -23.82 3.84 9.77
N LYS A 251 -24.30 3.28 10.90
CA LYS A 251 -23.50 2.47 11.82
C LYS A 251 -23.03 1.16 11.18
N SER A 252 -23.90 0.47 10.43
CA SER A 252 -23.53 -0.79 9.76
C SER A 252 -22.45 -0.60 8.71
N LEU A 253 -22.47 0.50 7.97
CA LEU A 253 -21.50 0.84 6.92
C LEU A 253 -20.19 1.45 7.43
N LEU A 254 -20.11 1.83 8.72
CA LEU A 254 -18.94 2.53 9.29
C LEU A 254 -17.63 1.76 9.11
N ARG A 255 -17.68 0.46 9.39
CA ARG A 255 -16.51 -0.43 9.26
C ARG A 255 -16.06 -0.55 7.81
N ASP A 256 -17.00 -0.78 6.90
CA ASP A 256 -16.72 -1.02 5.49
C ASP A 256 -16.24 0.26 4.81
N ALA A 257 -16.87 1.40 5.08
CA ALA A 257 -16.42 2.69 4.60
C ALA A 257 -15.00 3.04 5.08
N THR A 258 -14.66 2.72 6.34
CA THR A 258 -13.29 2.91 6.85
C THR A 258 -12.29 2.06 6.07
N GLY A 259 -12.62 0.80 5.82
CA GLY A 259 -11.77 -0.10 5.04
C GLY A 259 -11.59 0.35 3.59
N ILE A 260 -12.67 0.75 2.93
CA ILE A 260 -12.65 1.30 1.58
C ILE A 260 -11.77 2.57 1.54
N THR A 261 -11.89 3.45 2.56
CA THR A 261 -11.06 4.66 2.67
C THR A 261 -9.57 4.33 2.67
N VAL A 262 -9.14 3.39 3.52
CA VAL A 262 -7.71 3.02 3.64
C VAL A 262 -7.21 2.41 2.35
N VAL A 263 -7.93 1.46 1.77
CA VAL A 263 -7.52 0.73 0.57
C VAL A 263 -7.48 1.66 -0.64
N SER A 264 -8.54 2.42 -0.86
CA SER A 264 -8.65 3.39 -1.97
C SER A 264 -7.51 4.42 -1.91
N PHE A 265 -7.26 4.98 -0.72
CA PHE A 265 -6.18 5.94 -0.53
C PHE A 265 -4.79 5.33 -0.76
N CYS A 266 -4.52 4.12 -0.21
CA CYS A 266 -3.22 3.47 -0.38
C CYS A 266 -2.94 3.15 -1.85
N SER A 267 -3.92 2.65 -2.59
CA SER A 267 -3.82 2.39 -4.03
C SER A 267 -3.55 3.69 -4.80
N ALA A 268 -4.36 4.71 -4.59
CA ALA A 268 -4.19 6.01 -5.23
C ALA A 268 -2.83 6.66 -4.92
N MET A 269 -2.38 6.57 -3.67
CA MET A 269 -1.11 7.16 -3.24
C MET A 269 0.11 6.42 -3.82
N LEU A 270 0.03 5.08 -3.97
CA LEU A 270 1.09 4.31 -4.61
C LEU A 270 1.25 4.73 -6.07
N THR A 271 0.14 4.80 -6.82
CA THR A 271 0.10 5.29 -8.19
C THR A 271 0.63 6.70 -8.29
N ALA A 272 0.07 7.63 -7.51
CA ALA A 272 0.47 9.03 -7.53
C ALA A 272 1.96 9.22 -7.26
N ARG A 273 2.53 8.57 -6.24
CA ARG A 273 3.97 8.62 -5.92
C ARG A 273 4.85 8.03 -7.02
N SER A 274 4.40 6.92 -7.64
CA SER A 274 5.15 6.26 -8.71
C SER A 274 5.33 7.17 -9.92
N PHE A 275 4.27 7.84 -10.35
CA PHE A 275 4.32 8.78 -11.48
C PHE A 275 4.97 10.12 -11.10
N ALA A 276 4.77 10.62 -9.88
CA ALA A 276 5.46 11.80 -9.38
C ALA A 276 6.99 11.62 -9.37
N ALA A 277 7.46 10.45 -8.93
CA ALA A 277 8.88 10.12 -8.93
C ALA A 277 9.47 10.11 -10.35
N ARG A 278 8.74 9.57 -11.35
CA ARG A 278 9.15 9.59 -12.76
C ARG A 278 9.29 11.01 -13.31
N HIS A 279 8.46 11.93 -12.86
CA HIS A 279 8.43 13.33 -13.31
C HIS A 279 9.17 14.30 -12.39
N GLY A 280 9.84 13.81 -11.35
CA GLY A 280 10.71 14.60 -10.48
C GLY A 280 9.96 15.59 -9.57
N TYR A 281 8.72 15.31 -9.16
CA TYR A 281 8.00 16.11 -8.16
C TYR A 281 7.53 15.27 -6.97
N SER A 282 7.23 15.96 -5.87
CA SER A 282 6.76 15.32 -4.63
C SER A 282 5.27 15.56 -4.42
N ILE A 283 4.62 14.63 -3.73
CA ILE A 283 3.19 14.68 -3.38
C ILE A 283 3.07 14.73 -1.87
N ASN A 284 2.13 15.55 -1.38
CA ASN A 284 1.79 15.58 0.03
C ASN A 284 0.65 14.58 0.31
N PRO A 285 0.90 13.48 1.06
CA PRO A 285 -0.11 12.45 1.32
C PRO A 285 -1.34 12.97 2.04
N ASN A 286 -1.18 13.91 2.97
CA ASN A 286 -2.31 14.45 3.72
C ASN A 286 -3.22 15.30 2.83
N HIS A 287 -2.63 16.03 1.90
CA HIS A 287 -3.38 16.79 0.91
C HIS A 287 -4.12 15.88 -0.07
N GLU A 288 -3.50 14.77 -0.49
CA GLU A 288 -4.14 13.77 -1.36
C GLU A 288 -5.32 13.09 -0.68
N PHE A 289 -5.26 12.84 0.64
CA PHE A 289 -6.41 12.38 1.40
C PHE A 289 -7.59 13.35 1.28
N VAL A 290 -7.35 14.65 1.42
CA VAL A 290 -8.41 15.67 1.31
C VAL A 290 -8.95 15.75 -0.12
N ALA A 291 -8.08 15.72 -1.13
CA ALA A 291 -8.46 15.77 -2.54
C ALA A 291 -9.33 14.57 -2.95
N LEU A 292 -8.89 13.35 -2.61
CA LEU A 292 -9.67 12.13 -2.83
C LEU A 292 -10.95 12.11 -2.01
N GLY A 293 -10.91 12.66 -0.80
CA GLY A 293 -12.10 12.79 0.05
C GLY A 293 -13.17 13.66 -0.58
N LEU A 294 -12.80 14.85 -1.06
CA LEU A 294 -13.73 15.74 -1.76
C LEU A 294 -14.23 15.14 -3.09
N ALA A 295 -13.36 14.43 -3.82
CA ALA A 295 -13.77 13.72 -5.02
C ALA A 295 -14.78 12.59 -4.72
N ASN A 296 -14.60 11.85 -3.62
CA ASN A 296 -15.56 10.83 -3.17
C ASN A 296 -16.89 11.42 -2.72
N ILE A 297 -16.90 12.56 -2.02
CA ILE A 297 -18.15 13.29 -1.73
C ILE A 297 -18.81 13.69 -3.04
N GLY A 298 -18.03 14.20 -4.02
CA GLY A 298 -18.53 14.51 -5.35
C GLY A 298 -19.18 13.30 -6.04
N ALA A 299 -18.57 12.12 -5.95
CA ALA A 299 -19.16 10.88 -6.47
C ALA A 299 -20.50 10.57 -5.78
N GLY A 300 -20.52 10.64 -4.44
CA GLY A 300 -21.73 10.36 -3.66
C GLY A 300 -22.89 11.29 -3.99
N VAL A 301 -22.67 12.61 -4.03
CA VAL A 301 -23.76 13.58 -4.33
C VAL A 301 -24.19 13.58 -5.81
N SER A 302 -23.39 13.01 -6.71
CA SER A 302 -23.70 12.85 -8.14
C SER A 302 -24.19 11.44 -8.50
N GLN A 303 -24.83 10.73 -7.58
CA GLN A 303 -25.41 9.41 -7.78
C GLN A 303 -24.39 8.34 -8.23
N GLY A 304 -23.15 8.54 -7.87
CA GLY A 304 -22.07 7.58 -8.09
C GLY A 304 -21.78 6.72 -6.87
N PHE A 305 -20.67 6.01 -6.92
CA PHE A 305 -20.14 5.21 -5.81
C PHE A 305 -18.70 5.59 -5.50
N ALA A 306 -18.13 5.04 -4.41
CA ALA A 306 -16.79 5.39 -3.97
C ALA A 306 -15.74 5.08 -5.06
N ILE A 307 -14.82 6.04 -5.24
CA ILE A 307 -13.81 6.04 -6.29
C ILE A 307 -12.39 6.00 -5.70
N SER A 308 -11.41 5.65 -6.54
CA SER A 308 -9.99 5.62 -6.21
C SER A 308 -9.14 6.21 -7.32
N GLY A 309 -7.83 6.19 -7.15
CA GLY A 309 -6.87 6.43 -8.23
C GLY A 309 -6.72 5.18 -9.09
N ALA A 310 -6.68 5.36 -10.42
CA ALA A 310 -6.62 4.26 -11.35
C ALA A 310 -5.27 4.17 -12.06
N ASP A 311 -4.56 3.06 -11.84
CA ASP A 311 -3.23 2.81 -12.41
C ASP A 311 -3.22 2.82 -13.93
N SER A 312 -4.14 2.05 -14.56
CA SER A 312 -4.18 1.89 -16.02
C SER A 312 -4.49 3.22 -16.74
N ARG A 313 -5.43 4.00 -16.22
CA ARG A 313 -5.79 5.30 -16.79
C ARG A 313 -4.70 6.34 -16.58
N THR A 314 -4.05 6.31 -15.42
CA THR A 314 -2.88 7.16 -15.12
C THR A 314 -1.71 6.80 -16.02
N ALA A 315 -1.47 5.52 -16.29
CA ALA A 315 -0.45 5.07 -17.22
C ALA A 315 -0.72 5.55 -18.66
N VAL A 316 -1.98 5.51 -19.11
CA VAL A 316 -2.37 6.03 -20.42
C VAL A 316 -2.20 7.55 -20.49
N ASN A 317 -2.61 8.27 -19.47
CA ASN A 317 -2.37 9.71 -19.36
C ASN A 317 -0.86 10.03 -19.50
N ASP A 318 -0.02 9.32 -18.77
CA ASP A 318 1.43 9.48 -18.80
C ASP A 318 2.03 9.14 -20.18
N MET A 319 1.61 8.01 -20.75
CA MET A 319 2.10 7.51 -22.06
C MET A 319 1.76 8.45 -23.21
N VAL A 320 0.56 9.05 -23.22
CA VAL A 320 0.12 10.02 -24.22
C VAL A 320 0.78 11.39 -24.00
N GLY A 321 1.32 11.63 -22.82
CA GLY A 321 2.11 12.81 -22.50
C GLY A 321 1.32 13.93 -21.81
N GLY A 322 0.23 13.63 -21.12
CA GLY A 322 -0.53 14.57 -20.33
C GLY A 322 0.32 15.27 -19.27
N LYS A 323 0.16 16.57 -19.15
CA LYS A 323 1.00 17.43 -18.31
C LYS A 323 0.30 17.97 -17.08
N THR A 324 -1.03 18.07 -17.13
CA THR A 324 -1.82 18.67 -16.07
C THR A 324 -3.14 17.93 -15.85
N GLN A 325 -3.85 18.27 -14.79
CA GLN A 325 -5.19 17.74 -14.51
C GLN A 325 -6.28 18.24 -15.50
N LEU A 326 -5.95 19.09 -16.48
CA LEU A 326 -6.86 19.39 -17.59
C LEU A 326 -7.25 18.10 -18.34
N VAL A 327 -6.41 17.08 -18.33
CA VAL A 327 -6.71 15.72 -18.83
C VAL A 327 -8.00 15.19 -18.20
N GLY A 328 -8.14 15.28 -16.88
CA GLY A 328 -9.34 14.86 -16.15
C GLY A 328 -10.58 15.69 -16.52
N VAL A 329 -10.40 16.99 -16.71
CA VAL A 329 -11.50 17.88 -17.15
C VAL A 329 -11.98 17.48 -18.55
N VAL A 330 -11.07 17.27 -19.51
CA VAL A 330 -11.42 16.84 -20.86
C VAL A 330 -12.10 15.46 -20.83
N ALA A 331 -11.59 14.51 -20.07
CA ALA A 331 -12.19 13.19 -19.93
C ALA A 331 -13.62 13.28 -19.34
N ALA A 332 -13.84 14.08 -18.30
CA ALA A 332 -15.15 14.29 -17.72
C ALA A 332 -16.15 14.89 -18.71
N LEU A 333 -15.73 15.88 -19.51
CA LEU A 333 -16.56 16.48 -20.56
C LEU A 333 -16.92 15.48 -21.66
N VAL A 334 -15.99 14.65 -22.07
CA VAL A 334 -16.26 13.58 -23.09
C VAL A 334 -17.26 12.55 -22.54
N ILE A 335 -17.12 12.14 -21.28
CA ILE A 335 -18.06 11.21 -20.63
C ILE A 335 -19.45 11.86 -20.50
N ALA A 336 -19.53 13.12 -20.11
CA ALA A 336 -20.78 13.86 -20.07
C ALA A 336 -21.45 13.97 -21.46
N ALA A 337 -20.67 14.29 -22.48
CA ALA A 337 -21.15 14.29 -23.86
C ALA A 337 -21.65 12.91 -24.32
N THR A 338 -20.97 11.84 -23.92
CA THR A 338 -21.38 10.46 -24.23
C THR A 338 -22.74 10.12 -23.61
N LEU A 339 -23.00 10.50 -22.36
CA LEU A 339 -24.28 10.33 -21.69
C LEU A 339 -25.43 11.12 -22.32
N LEU A 340 -25.12 12.30 -22.87
CA LEU A 340 -26.13 13.14 -23.49
C LEU A 340 -26.43 12.75 -24.95
N LEU A 341 -25.43 12.31 -25.71
CA LEU A 341 -25.51 12.15 -27.14
C LEU A 341 -25.47 10.68 -27.61
N LEU A 342 -24.80 9.79 -26.85
CA LEU A 342 -24.52 8.42 -27.24
C LEU A 342 -25.16 7.36 -26.34
N ASN A 343 -26.19 7.71 -25.56
CA ASN A 343 -26.91 6.80 -24.68
C ASN A 343 -27.55 5.61 -25.43
N LYS A 344 -28.16 5.84 -26.59
CA LYS A 344 -28.74 4.76 -27.44
C LYS A 344 -27.69 3.79 -27.94
N PRO A 345 -26.58 4.21 -28.59
CA PRO A 345 -25.48 3.32 -28.96
C PRO A 345 -24.88 2.51 -27.82
N LEU A 346 -24.83 3.08 -26.60
CA LEU A 346 -24.37 2.35 -25.41
C LEU A 346 -25.23 1.12 -25.10
N GLY A 347 -26.56 1.21 -25.35
CA GLY A 347 -27.47 0.09 -25.11
C GLY A 347 -27.19 -1.15 -25.99
N TRP A 348 -26.52 -0.97 -27.11
CA TRP A 348 -26.14 -2.08 -28.00
C TRP A 348 -24.85 -2.79 -27.59
N VAL A 349 -24.21 -2.37 -26.48
CA VAL A 349 -23.01 -3.03 -26.00
C VAL A 349 -23.35 -4.42 -25.47
N PRO A 350 -22.74 -5.48 -25.98
CA PRO A 350 -23.02 -6.84 -25.54
C PRO A 350 -22.32 -7.13 -24.21
N MET A 351 -23.05 -7.79 -23.29
CA MET A 351 -22.55 -8.17 -21.96
C MET A 351 -21.25 -8.99 -22.01
N PRO A 352 -21.04 -9.94 -22.95
CA PRO A 352 -19.77 -10.66 -23.06
C PRO A 352 -18.57 -9.75 -23.41
N ALA A 353 -18.78 -8.65 -24.14
CA ALA A 353 -17.71 -7.68 -24.40
C ALA A 353 -17.30 -6.91 -23.13
N LEU A 354 -18.25 -6.54 -22.27
CA LEU A 354 -17.96 -5.96 -20.97
C LEU A 354 -17.29 -6.97 -20.03
N GLY A 355 -17.73 -8.24 -20.07
CA GLY A 355 -17.04 -9.34 -19.38
C GLY A 355 -15.57 -9.46 -19.82
N ALA A 356 -15.30 -9.35 -21.13
CA ALA A 356 -13.93 -9.35 -21.68
C ALA A 356 -13.09 -8.17 -21.18
N VAL A 357 -13.67 -6.96 -21.06
CA VAL A 357 -13.00 -5.79 -20.44
C VAL A 357 -12.60 -6.10 -19.01
N LEU A 358 -13.50 -6.70 -18.23
CA LEU A 358 -13.25 -7.03 -16.83
C LEU A 358 -12.25 -8.17 -16.65
N LEU A 359 -12.27 -9.17 -17.54
CA LEU A 359 -11.24 -10.22 -17.58
C LEU A 359 -9.85 -9.61 -17.84
N LEU A 360 -9.76 -8.68 -18.79
CA LEU A 360 -8.50 -7.98 -19.06
C LEU A 360 -8.04 -7.13 -17.86
N ALA A 361 -8.98 -6.44 -17.22
CA ALA A 361 -8.70 -5.67 -16.00
C ALA A 361 -8.23 -6.58 -14.86
N GLY A 362 -8.93 -7.69 -14.59
CA GLY A 362 -8.56 -8.68 -13.56
C GLY A 362 -7.19 -9.29 -13.82
N TRP A 363 -6.89 -9.65 -15.06
CA TRP A 363 -5.55 -10.13 -15.45
C TRP A 363 -4.46 -9.10 -15.21
N GLY A 364 -4.74 -7.82 -15.51
CA GLY A 364 -3.83 -6.71 -15.27
C GLY A 364 -3.51 -6.43 -13.80
N LEU A 365 -4.34 -6.89 -12.87
CA LEU A 365 -4.10 -6.77 -11.43
C LEU A 365 -3.12 -7.84 -10.90
N ILE A 366 -2.91 -8.94 -11.64
CA ILE A 366 -2.08 -10.06 -11.20
C ILE A 366 -0.61 -9.78 -11.53
N ASP A 367 0.20 -9.55 -10.48
CA ASP A 367 1.64 -9.29 -10.61
C ASP A 367 2.47 -10.53 -10.26
N VAL A 368 2.63 -11.43 -11.24
CA VAL A 368 3.45 -12.64 -11.13
C VAL A 368 4.94 -12.29 -10.98
N GLN A 369 5.39 -11.17 -11.54
CA GLN A 369 6.80 -10.77 -11.47
C GLN A 369 7.16 -10.34 -10.05
N ALA A 370 6.30 -9.58 -9.39
CA ALA A 370 6.47 -9.23 -7.98
C ALA A 370 6.49 -10.48 -7.09
N LEU A 371 5.59 -11.46 -7.33
CA LEU A 371 5.58 -12.73 -6.59
C LEU A 371 6.92 -13.47 -6.71
N LYS A 372 7.43 -13.61 -7.94
CA LYS A 372 8.74 -14.24 -8.20
C LYS A 372 9.88 -13.47 -7.53
N GLY A 373 9.80 -12.13 -7.51
CA GLY A 373 10.75 -11.27 -6.81
C GLY A 373 10.74 -11.53 -5.30
N PHE A 374 9.58 -11.55 -4.67
CA PHE A 374 9.45 -11.85 -3.24
C PHE A 374 9.99 -13.24 -2.89
N TRP A 375 9.67 -14.26 -3.69
CA TRP A 375 10.18 -15.62 -3.49
C TRP A 375 11.70 -15.68 -3.46
N LYS A 376 12.39 -14.92 -4.32
CA LYS A 376 13.84 -14.88 -4.39
C LYS A 376 14.48 -14.09 -3.25
N LEU A 377 13.85 -12.99 -2.82
CA LEU A 377 14.44 -12.05 -1.88
C LEU A 377 14.08 -12.38 -0.42
N SER A 378 12.82 -12.75 -0.15
CA SER A 378 12.31 -12.97 1.20
C SER A 378 11.15 -13.95 1.20
N ARG A 379 11.36 -15.12 1.79
CA ARG A 379 10.31 -16.13 1.96
C ARG A 379 9.11 -15.62 2.76
N PHE A 380 9.37 -14.74 3.72
CA PHE A 380 8.30 -14.15 4.53
C PHE A 380 7.45 -13.17 3.71
N GLU A 381 8.06 -12.28 2.93
CA GLU A 381 7.33 -11.35 2.07
C GLU A 381 6.46 -12.09 1.05
N PHE A 382 6.98 -13.19 0.50
CA PHE A 382 6.22 -14.09 -0.35
C PHE A 382 5.04 -14.73 0.39
N SER A 383 5.29 -15.28 1.60
CA SER A 383 4.22 -15.91 2.41
C SER A 383 3.14 -14.90 2.81
N LEU A 384 3.54 -13.67 3.13
CA LEU A 384 2.61 -12.59 3.47
C LEU A 384 1.73 -12.22 2.27
N CYS A 385 2.33 -12.12 1.07
CA CYS A 385 1.61 -11.86 -0.18
C CYS A 385 0.61 -13.00 -0.49
N LEU A 386 1.05 -14.24 -0.38
CA LEU A 386 0.19 -15.42 -0.63
C LEU A 386 -0.96 -15.49 0.39
N LEU A 387 -0.67 -15.28 1.67
CA LEU A 387 -1.67 -15.24 2.74
C LEU A 387 -2.71 -14.15 2.49
N THR A 388 -2.27 -12.96 2.06
CA THR A 388 -3.19 -11.88 1.69
C THR A 388 -4.07 -12.29 0.52
N THR A 389 -3.50 -12.89 -0.53
CA THR A 389 -4.26 -13.40 -1.69
C THR A 389 -5.32 -14.41 -1.26
N VAL A 390 -4.92 -15.43 -0.50
CA VAL A 390 -5.84 -16.47 -0.01
C VAL A 390 -6.89 -15.88 0.94
N GLY A 391 -6.49 -14.97 1.83
CA GLY A 391 -7.41 -14.29 2.74
C GLY A 391 -8.49 -13.49 1.99
N VAL A 392 -8.12 -12.77 0.93
CA VAL A 392 -9.05 -12.02 0.08
C VAL A 392 -10.01 -12.97 -0.63
N LEU A 393 -9.53 -14.09 -1.16
CA LEU A 393 -10.34 -15.08 -1.88
C LEU A 393 -11.32 -15.84 -0.97
N SER A 394 -10.94 -16.11 0.28
CA SER A 394 -11.71 -16.94 1.20
C SER A 394 -12.62 -16.16 2.14
N ALA A 395 -12.11 -15.07 2.72
CA ALA A 395 -12.81 -14.28 3.74
C ALA A 395 -13.28 -12.90 3.25
N GLY A 396 -12.91 -12.55 2.03
CA GLY A 396 -13.17 -11.22 1.46
C GLY A 396 -12.04 -10.24 1.68
N VAL A 397 -12.17 -9.07 1.05
CA VAL A 397 -11.09 -8.08 0.93
C VAL A 397 -10.63 -7.55 2.28
N LEU A 398 -11.56 -7.04 3.09
CA LEU A 398 -11.23 -6.40 4.37
C LEU A 398 -10.61 -7.35 5.39
N PRO A 399 -11.19 -8.54 5.68
CA PRO A 399 -10.57 -9.50 6.59
C PRO A 399 -9.19 -9.97 6.11
N GLY A 400 -9.03 -10.20 4.81
CA GLY A 400 -7.76 -10.64 4.23
C GLY A 400 -6.63 -9.64 4.44
N ILE A 401 -6.90 -8.35 4.19
CA ILE A 401 -5.94 -7.27 4.42
C ILE A 401 -5.66 -7.10 5.91
N PHE A 402 -6.70 -7.12 6.75
CA PHE A 402 -6.55 -6.94 8.20
C PHE A 402 -5.62 -7.99 8.80
N VAL A 403 -5.83 -9.26 8.47
CA VAL A 403 -4.96 -10.36 8.93
C VAL A 403 -3.52 -10.16 8.47
N ALA A 404 -3.32 -9.79 7.21
CA ALA A 404 -1.99 -9.58 6.65
C ALA A 404 -1.24 -8.41 7.33
N VAL A 405 -1.92 -7.29 7.54
CA VAL A 405 -1.37 -6.12 8.25
C VAL A 405 -1.04 -6.48 9.69
N SER A 406 -1.94 -7.21 10.38
CA SER A 406 -1.71 -7.67 11.75
C SER A 406 -0.45 -8.53 11.85
N ILE A 407 -0.25 -9.47 10.92
CA ILE A 407 0.96 -10.32 10.89
C ILE A 407 2.21 -9.49 10.60
N ALA A 408 2.13 -8.52 9.69
CA ALA A 408 3.26 -7.64 9.40
C ALA A 408 3.66 -6.79 10.63
N VAL A 409 2.67 -6.26 11.36
CA VAL A 409 2.91 -5.51 12.62
C VAL A 409 3.45 -6.43 13.72
N LEU A 410 2.89 -7.61 13.91
CA LEU A 410 3.40 -8.59 14.88
C LEU A 410 4.85 -8.97 14.59
N ARG A 411 5.21 -9.12 13.32
CA ARG A 411 6.60 -9.36 12.94
C ARG A 411 7.51 -8.19 13.26
N LEU A 412 7.07 -6.96 12.99
CA LEU A 412 7.83 -5.76 13.36
C LEU A 412 8.08 -5.72 14.87
N LEU A 413 7.04 -5.99 15.66
CA LEU A 413 7.15 -6.08 17.12
C LEU A 413 8.12 -7.19 17.56
N TYR A 414 8.08 -8.36 16.91
CA TYR A 414 8.99 -9.46 17.20
C TYR A 414 10.46 -9.09 16.93
N TYR A 415 10.77 -8.42 15.81
CA TYR A 415 12.12 -7.96 15.52
C TYR A 415 12.59 -6.89 16.50
N THR A 416 11.69 -6.04 16.98
CA THR A 416 12.03 -5.02 17.97
C THR A 416 12.18 -5.62 19.37
N TYR A 417 11.43 -6.71 19.68
CA TYR A 417 11.54 -7.46 20.93
C TYR A 417 12.85 -8.26 21.01
N ARG A 418 13.26 -8.90 19.92
CA ARG A 418 14.52 -9.67 19.80
C ARG A 418 15.39 -9.10 18.68
N PRO A 419 16.00 -7.93 18.90
CA PRO A 419 16.88 -7.35 17.91
C PRO A 419 18.16 -8.18 17.75
N SER A 420 18.85 -7.97 16.63
CA SER A 420 20.19 -8.51 16.46
C SER A 420 21.17 -7.92 17.46
N ASP A 421 22.11 -8.74 17.90
CA ASP A 421 23.22 -8.34 18.73
C ASP A 421 24.51 -9.01 18.25
N ALA A 422 25.65 -8.45 18.55
CA ALA A 422 26.92 -9.02 18.12
C ALA A 422 28.05 -8.69 19.09
N VAL A 423 28.95 -9.65 19.24
CA VAL A 423 30.30 -9.40 19.78
C VAL A 423 31.20 -8.98 18.64
N LEU A 424 31.95 -7.90 18.85
CA LEU A 424 32.77 -7.25 17.84
C LEU A 424 34.26 -7.53 18.08
N GLY A 425 35.01 -7.67 16.99
CA GLY A 425 36.47 -7.81 16.97
C GLY A 425 37.09 -7.01 15.84
N TRP A 426 38.40 -7.17 15.64
CA TRP A 426 39.15 -6.54 14.54
C TRP A 426 39.66 -7.58 13.57
N MET A 427 39.65 -7.24 12.30
CA MET A 427 40.22 -8.06 11.25
C MET A 427 41.28 -7.27 10.48
N HIS A 428 42.41 -7.93 10.17
CA HIS A 428 43.47 -7.29 9.39
C HIS A 428 42.94 -6.91 7.98
N GLY A 429 43.22 -5.69 7.56
CA GLY A 429 42.78 -5.18 6.25
C GLY A 429 41.37 -4.61 6.18
N ILE A 430 40.59 -4.64 7.28
CA ILE A 430 39.28 -3.98 7.39
C ILE A 430 39.37 -2.85 8.41
N ASP A 431 39.01 -1.65 7.99
CA ASP A 431 38.95 -0.51 8.89
C ASP A 431 37.63 -0.56 9.71
N GLY A 432 37.76 -0.62 11.03
CA GLY A 432 36.65 -0.73 11.98
C GLY A 432 36.53 -2.09 12.67
N GLN A 433 35.37 -2.31 13.33
CA GLN A 433 35.05 -3.57 13.99
C GLN A 433 34.15 -4.44 13.12
N VAL A 434 34.36 -5.74 13.17
CA VAL A 434 33.57 -6.76 12.49
C VAL A 434 32.89 -7.69 13.49
N GLU A 435 31.79 -8.31 13.10
CA GLU A 435 31.06 -9.26 13.92
C GLU A 435 31.84 -10.61 13.98
N LEU A 436 32.20 -11.07 15.16
CA LEU A 436 32.93 -12.33 15.36
C LEU A 436 32.21 -13.54 14.76
N ALA A 437 30.88 -13.56 14.85
CA ALA A 437 30.07 -14.65 14.29
C ALA A 437 30.17 -14.78 12.76
N LYS A 438 30.38 -13.65 12.05
CA LYS A 438 30.53 -13.62 10.59
C LYS A 438 32.00 -13.77 10.15
N TYR A 439 32.93 -13.36 11.00
CA TYR A 439 34.37 -13.37 10.74
C TYR A 439 35.13 -14.08 11.88
N PRO A 440 35.17 -15.43 11.89
CA PRO A 440 35.78 -16.18 12.98
C PRO A 440 37.30 -15.93 13.17
N GLN A 441 37.97 -15.40 12.14
CA GLN A 441 39.38 -15.01 12.20
C GLN A 441 39.61 -13.61 12.80
N ALA A 442 38.56 -12.88 13.14
CA ALA A 442 38.71 -11.60 13.79
C ALA A 442 39.24 -11.78 15.22
N THR A 443 40.11 -10.88 15.64
CA THR A 443 40.75 -10.92 16.95
C THR A 443 40.05 -9.98 17.94
N THR A 444 40.03 -10.39 19.19
CA THR A 444 39.56 -9.57 20.32
C THR A 444 40.74 -9.16 21.19
N LEU A 445 40.56 -8.16 22.07
CA LEU A 445 41.53 -7.87 23.10
C LEU A 445 41.28 -8.77 24.33
N PRO A 446 42.34 -9.40 24.90
CA PRO A 446 42.19 -10.21 26.11
C PRO A 446 41.47 -9.47 27.22
N GLY A 447 40.44 -10.07 27.79
CA GLY A 447 39.65 -9.49 28.87
C GLY A 447 38.70 -8.35 28.48
N LEU A 448 38.58 -7.96 27.20
CA LEU A 448 37.63 -6.97 26.73
C LEU A 448 36.60 -7.56 25.80
N VAL A 449 35.34 -7.47 26.14
CA VAL A 449 34.19 -7.78 25.27
C VAL A 449 33.63 -6.48 24.73
N ILE A 450 33.59 -6.36 23.39
CA ILE A 450 32.87 -5.27 22.73
C ILE A 450 31.55 -5.83 22.27
N TYR A 451 30.48 -5.34 22.85
CA TYR A 451 29.13 -5.81 22.57
C TYR A 451 28.29 -4.73 21.89
N ARG A 452 27.56 -5.07 20.84
CA ARG A 452 26.64 -4.18 20.12
C ARG A 452 25.23 -4.74 20.20
N PHE A 453 24.28 -3.89 20.56
CA PHE A 453 22.85 -4.18 20.57
C PHE A 453 22.16 -3.27 19.57
N ASP A 454 21.57 -3.87 18.52
CA ASP A 454 21.11 -3.16 17.32
C ASP A 454 19.65 -2.65 17.44
N ALA A 455 19.29 -2.05 18.58
CA ALA A 455 17.96 -1.45 18.79
C ALA A 455 17.97 -0.41 19.91
N PRO A 456 16.94 0.46 19.98
CA PRO A 456 16.60 1.20 21.20
C PRO A 456 16.36 0.24 22.36
N LEU A 457 16.76 0.63 23.58
CA LEU A 457 16.54 -0.18 24.78
C LEU A 457 15.28 0.30 25.49
N LEU A 458 14.21 -0.48 25.38
CA LEU A 458 12.87 -0.14 25.83
C LEU A 458 12.30 -1.26 26.72
N PHE A 459 11.21 -0.97 27.44
CA PHE A 459 10.59 -1.88 28.41
C PHE A 459 10.36 -3.30 27.90
N PHE A 460 10.02 -3.47 26.63
CA PHE A 460 9.68 -4.78 26.05
C PHE A 460 10.88 -5.62 25.60
N ASN A 461 12.08 -5.05 25.41
CA ASN A 461 13.30 -5.78 25.05
C ASN A 461 14.41 -5.71 26.12
N ALA A 462 14.14 -5.05 27.24
CA ALA A 462 15.09 -4.85 28.33
C ALA A 462 15.57 -6.17 28.95
N ASP A 463 14.66 -7.11 29.22
CA ASP A 463 15.02 -8.44 29.73
C ASP A 463 15.85 -9.25 28.73
N TYR A 464 15.53 -9.17 27.44
CA TYR A 464 16.32 -9.81 26.39
C TYR A 464 17.74 -9.24 26.35
N PHE A 465 17.89 -7.91 26.40
CA PHE A 465 19.19 -7.25 26.48
C PHE A 465 20.01 -7.77 27.66
N LYS A 466 19.42 -7.80 28.88
CA LYS A 466 20.07 -8.31 30.09
C LYS A 466 20.57 -9.75 29.89
N GLN A 467 19.67 -10.65 29.42
CA GLN A 467 20.02 -12.06 29.19
C GLN A 467 21.18 -12.19 28.20
N ARG A 468 21.17 -11.40 27.11
CA ARG A 468 22.20 -11.45 26.08
C ARG A 468 23.56 -10.96 26.58
N VAL A 469 23.59 -9.83 27.29
CA VAL A 469 24.83 -9.28 27.87
C VAL A 469 25.45 -10.29 28.84
N LEU A 470 24.65 -10.84 29.75
CA LEU A 470 25.14 -11.82 30.73
C LEU A 470 25.62 -13.12 30.02
N ALA A 471 24.88 -13.63 29.06
CA ALA A 471 25.29 -14.80 28.29
C ALA A 471 26.62 -14.61 27.52
N VAL A 472 26.86 -13.40 27.00
CA VAL A 472 28.12 -13.06 26.32
C VAL A 472 29.28 -13.00 27.32
N VAL A 473 29.04 -12.47 28.53
CA VAL A 473 30.06 -12.43 29.60
C VAL A 473 30.39 -13.82 30.11
N ASP A 474 29.38 -14.63 30.37
CA ASP A 474 29.56 -16.01 30.87
C ASP A 474 30.24 -16.91 29.82
N GLY A 475 29.97 -16.70 28.53
CA GLY A 475 30.59 -17.41 27.40
C GLY A 475 32.01 -16.93 27.03
N SER A 476 32.50 -15.87 27.68
CA SER A 476 33.82 -15.30 27.43
C SER A 476 34.83 -15.76 28.50
N GLU A 477 36.11 -15.90 28.14
CA GLU A 477 37.17 -16.23 29.10
C GLU A 477 37.40 -15.06 30.08
N ARG A 478 36.60 -15.01 31.15
CA ARG A 478 36.67 -14.04 32.28
C ARG A 478 36.97 -12.60 31.83
N PRO A 479 36.02 -11.90 31.22
CA PRO A 479 36.28 -10.54 30.78
C PRO A 479 36.46 -9.61 31.98
N ASN A 480 37.42 -8.69 31.88
CA ASN A 480 37.61 -7.61 32.85
C ASN A 480 36.67 -6.42 32.57
N ALA A 481 36.26 -6.27 31.32
CA ALA A 481 35.40 -5.16 30.92
C ALA A 481 34.49 -5.53 29.73
N VAL A 482 33.30 -4.95 29.75
CA VAL A 482 32.35 -4.92 28.62
C VAL A 482 32.25 -3.48 28.14
N LEU A 483 32.54 -3.27 26.86
CA LEU A 483 32.32 -2.00 26.17
C LEU A 483 31.07 -2.13 25.28
N LEU A 484 29.96 -1.56 25.70
CA LEU A 484 28.71 -1.55 24.98
C LEU A 484 28.75 -0.45 23.90
N ASN A 485 28.72 -0.86 22.62
CA ASN A 485 28.49 0.09 21.54
C ASN A 485 27.02 0.47 21.50
N ALA A 486 26.70 1.66 22.02
CA ALA A 486 25.33 2.18 22.16
C ALA A 486 24.87 3.01 20.94
N GLU A 487 25.55 2.92 19.80
CA GLU A 487 25.23 3.71 18.60
C GLU A 487 23.79 3.48 18.10
N ALA A 488 23.32 2.23 18.15
CA ALA A 488 21.96 1.87 17.77
C ALA A 488 20.92 2.08 18.88
N MET A 489 21.37 2.33 20.12
CA MET A 489 20.50 2.63 21.27
C MET A 489 20.07 4.10 21.24
N THR A 490 19.33 4.47 20.17
CA THR A 490 18.92 5.85 19.91
C THR A 490 17.91 6.40 20.92
N ASN A 491 17.20 5.51 21.60
CA ASN A 491 16.24 5.85 22.64
C ASN A 491 16.37 4.87 23.82
N LEU A 492 16.16 5.37 25.02
CA LEU A 492 16.21 4.65 26.29
C LEU A 492 15.01 5.09 27.13
N ASP A 493 14.14 4.17 27.52
CA ASP A 493 13.05 4.48 28.45
C ASP A 493 13.46 4.18 29.93
N ILE A 494 12.56 4.48 30.86
CA ILE A 494 12.82 4.29 32.28
C ILE A 494 13.10 2.81 32.61
N SER A 495 12.40 1.87 31.98
CA SER A 495 12.60 0.43 32.20
C SER A 495 13.94 -0.03 31.63
N GLY A 496 14.29 0.42 30.42
CA GLY A 496 15.59 0.17 29.82
C GLY A 496 16.74 0.72 30.65
N LEU A 497 16.57 1.93 31.22
CA LEU A 497 17.54 2.53 32.14
C LEU A 497 17.71 1.68 33.40
N ALA A 498 16.62 1.27 34.04
CA ALA A 498 16.65 0.41 35.21
C ALA A 498 17.38 -0.91 34.96
N THR A 499 17.07 -1.55 33.80
CA THR A 499 17.75 -2.78 33.39
C THR A 499 19.23 -2.57 33.09
N LEU A 500 19.60 -1.46 32.43
CA LEU A 500 21.00 -1.13 32.19
C LEU A 500 21.77 -0.95 33.51
N HIS A 501 21.16 -0.29 34.50
CA HIS A 501 21.73 -0.16 35.87
C HIS A 501 21.85 -1.51 36.57
N GLU A 502 20.83 -2.36 36.48
CA GLU A 502 20.87 -3.72 37.04
C GLU A 502 22.00 -4.55 36.41
N VAL A 503 22.15 -4.54 35.09
CA VAL A 503 23.25 -5.21 34.39
C VAL A 503 24.59 -4.69 34.87
N GLN A 504 24.74 -3.38 35.05
CA GLN A 504 25.96 -2.77 35.59
C GLN A 504 26.27 -3.29 36.99
N GLN A 505 25.28 -3.38 37.89
CA GLN A 505 25.47 -3.87 39.26
C GLN A 505 25.88 -5.36 39.28
N ILE A 506 25.23 -6.18 38.44
CA ILE A 506 25.57 -7.62 38.30
C ILE A 506 27.02 -7.77 37.81
N LEU A 507 27.40 -7.07 36.75
CA LEU A 507 28.76 -7.12 36.20
C LEU A 507 29.81 -6.63 37.23
N LYS A 508 29.51 -5.56 37.94
CA LYS A 508 30.37 -5.02 39.00
C LYS A 508 30.58 -6.05 40.12
N ALA A 509 29.54 -6.79 40.53
CA ALA A 509 29.65 -7.86 41.52
C ALA A 509 30.53 -9.02 41.02
N GLN A 510 30.62 -9.26 39.72
CA GLN A 510 31.49 -10.24 39.09
C GLN A 510 32.90 -9.70 38.81
N GLY A 511 33.21 -8.45 39.18
CA GLY A 511 34.48 -7.77 38.91
C GLY A 511 34.63 -7.29 37.46
N VAL A 512 33.54 -7.23 36.68
CA VAL A 512 33.52 -6.80 35.28
C VAL A 512 33.07 -5.35 35.18
N HIS A 513 33.83 -4.52 34.48
CA HIS A 513 33.51 -3.10 34.29
C HIS A 513 32.64 -2.92 33.03
N LEU A 514 31.44 -2.30 33.18
CA LEU A 514 30.62 -1.88 32.07
C LEU A 514 30.96 -0.45 31.64
N SER A 515 31.19 -0.25 30.36
CA SER A 515 31.38 1.07 29.75
C SER A 515 30.54 1.21 28.49
N LEU A 516 30.16 2.43 28.14
CA LEU A 516 29.34 2.75 26.99
C LEU A 516 30.15 3.54 25.95
N ALA A 517 29.95 3.29 24.68
CA ALA A 517 30.53 4.07 23.60
C ALA A 517 29.46 4.55 22.63
N ARG A 518 29.62 5.73 22.05
CA ARG A 518 28.71 6.32 21.03
C ARG A 518 27.28 6.50 21.51
N VAL A 519 27.09 6.91 22.76
CA VAL A 519 25.77 7.22 23.32
C VAL A 519 25.21 8.46 22.61
N THR A 520 23.95 8.37 22.14
CA THR A 520 23.24 9.50 21.50
C THR A 520 22.83 10.57 22.51
N GLY A 521 22.60 11.82 22.05
CA GLY A 521 22.31 12.95 22.94
C GLY A 521 21.14 12.72 23.90
N GLN A 522 20.00 12.24 23.42
CA GLN A 522 18.82 11.96 24.27
C GLN A 522 19.09 10.87 25.30
N THR A 523 19.77 9.81 24.94
CA THR A 523 20.16 8.74 25.84
C THR A 523 21.20 9.25 26.87
N LEU A 524 22.14 10.10 26.44
CA LEU A 524 23.13 10.71 27.31
C LEU A 524 22.48 11.63 28.34
N ASP A 525 21.53 12.48 27.93
CA ASP A 525 20.78 13.36 28.83
C ASP A 525 20.03 12.57 29.92
N LEU A 526 19.43 11.43 29.56
CA LEU A 526 18.75 10.57 30.53
C LEU A 526 19.74 9.92 31.51
N LEU A 527 20.87 9.43 31.01
CA LEU A 527 21.95 8.87 31.84
C LEU A 527 22.54 9.90 32.77
N GLN A 528 22.69 11.17 32.34
CA GLN A 528 23.18 12.28 33.21
C GLN A 528 22.20 12.66 34.32
N ARG A 529 20.90 12.61 34.05
CA ARG A 529 19.84 12.86 35.04
C ARG A 529 19.67 11.71 36.02
N SER A 530 20.10 10.51 35.64
CA SER A 530 20.12 9.36 36.53
C SER A 530 21.40 9.37 37.37
N SER A 531 21.37 8.81 38.59
CA SER A 531 22.55 8.65 39.43
C SER A 531 23.64 7.75 38.85
N MET A 532 23.35 7.08 37.74
CA MET A 532 24.19 6.06 37.14
C MET A 532 25.57 6.56 36.70
N LEU A 533 25.69 7.82 36.24
CA LEU A 533 26.99 8.41 35.86
C LEU A 533 27.83 8.88 37.03
N GLY A 534 27.21 9.14 38.18
CA GLY A 534 27.90 9.62 39.39
C GLY A 534 28.67 8.54 40.15
N GLU A 535 28.37 7.27 39.96
CA GLU A 535 28.91 6.14 40.71
C GLU A 535 30.18 5.51 40.12
N ILE A 536 30.69 5.99 38.98
CA ILE A 536 31.72 5.29 38.20
C ILE A 536 32.97 6.15 37.98
N LYS A 537 34.08 5.67 38.50
CA LYS A 537 35.45 6.03 38.12
C LYS A 537 36.10 4.77 37.55
N PRO A 538 36.52 4.71 36.31
CA PRO A 538 36.78 5.67 35.22
C PRO A 538 35.54 6.00 34.38
N PRO A 539 35.64 6.90 33.38
CA PRO A 539 34.47 7.41 32.65
C PRO A 539 33.62 6.28 32.05
N LEU A 540 32.33 6.27 32.37
CA LEU A 540 31.38 5.28 31.88
C LEU A 540 31.12 5.43 30.37
N VAL A 541 31.23 6.65 29.83
CA VAL A 541 30.82 7.00 28.47
C VAL A 541 32.01 7.49 27.66
N PHE A 542 32.21 6.87 26.51
CA PHE A 542 33.22 7.21 25.51
C PHE A 542 32.58 7.76 24.22
N SER A 543 33.23 8.73 23.59
CA SER A 543 32.78 9.33 22.34
C SER A 543 32.85 8.34 21.15
N SER A 544 33.68 7.31 21.24
CA SER A 544 33.83 6.27 20.21
C SER A 544 34.26 4.94 20.83
N VAL A 545 34.01 3.85 20.12
CA VAL A 545 34.53 2.52 20.50
C VAL A 545 36.07 2.54 20.57
N ARG A 546 36.73 3.24 19.64
CA ARG A 546 38.19 3.38 19.62
C ARG A 546 38.72 4.05 20.90
N SER A 547 38.05 5.09 21.38
CA SER A 547 38.45 5.78 22.65
C SER A 547 38.27 4.86 23.88
N GLY A 548 37.16 4.09 23.92
CA GLY A 548 36.95 3.09 24.97
C GLY A 548 38.03 1.99 24.98
N VAL A 549 38.34 1.48 23.82
CA VAL A 549 39.42 0.49 23.64
C VAL A 549 40.78 1.04 24.03
N SER A 550 41.08 2.30 23.68
CA SER A 550 42.35 2.96 24.08
C SER A 550 42.43 3.13 25.57
N ALA A 551 41.33 3.50 26.25
CA ALA A 551 41.26 3.60 27.70
C ALA A 551 41.48 2.22 28.37
N TYR A 552 40.88 1.16 27.85
CA TYR A 552 41.09 -0.19 28.35
C TYR A 552 42.55 -0.64 28.20
N ARG A 553 43.19 -0.41 27.04
CA ARG A 553 44.61 -0.72 26.81
C ARG A 553 45.52 0.04 27.78
N TYR A 554 45.20 1.31 28.07
CA TYR A 554 45.94 2.09 29.03
C TYR A 554 45.81 1.49 30.45
N TRP A 555 44.60 1.14 30.86
CA TRP A 555 44.31 0.49 32.15
C TRP A 555 45.05 -0.85 32.26
N LEU A 556 45.04 -1.70 31.23
CA LEU A 556 45.73 -2.98 31.23
C LEU A 556 47.25 -2.81 31.48
N ARG A 557 47.87 -1.88 30.76
CA ARG A 557 49.29 -1.56 30.96
C ARG A 557 49.61 -1.07 32.37
N GLN A 558 48.71 -0.35 33.00
CA GLN A 558 48.89 0.06 34.41
C GLN A 558 48.82 -1.14 35.36
N GLN A 559 47.87 -2.05 35.16
CA GLN A 559 47.77 -3.28 35.95
C GLN A 559 49.04 -4.16 35.83
N GLU A 560 49.53 -4.32 34.63
CA GLU A 560 50.80 -5.06 34.37
C GLU A 560 51.99 -4.40 35.10
N ARG A 561 52.08 -3.07 35.12
CA ARG A 561 53.14 -2.34 35.84
C ARG A 561 53.02 -2.53 37.35
N LEU A 562 51.84 -2.44 37.92
CA LEU A 562 51.59 -2.63 39.34
C LEU A 562 51.89 -4.08 39.77
N ALA A 563 51.52 -5.06 38.96
CA ALA A 563 51.82 -6.46 39.19
C ALA A 563 53.35 -6.72 39.14
N ALA A 564 54.07 -6.12 38.19
CA ALA A 564 55.50 -6.20 38.08
C ALA A 564 56.21 -5.54 39.29
N GLN A 565 55.72 -4.40 39.79
CA GLN A 565 56.24 -3.73 40.98
C GLN A 565 55.96 -4.55 42.24
N ALA A 566 54.79 -5.15 42.39
CA ALA A 566 54.47 -6.01 43.53
C ALA A 566 55.34 -7.28 43.54
N ALA A 567 55.62 -7.90 42.37
CA ALA A 567 56.51 -9.05 42.23
C ALA A 567 57.98 -8.70 42.57
N ALA A 568 58.42 -7.49 42.17
CA ALA A 568 59.78 -7.02 42.51
C ALA A 568 59.94 -6.72 44.00
N THR A 569 58.90 -6.24 44.70
CA THR A 569 58.92 -6.01 46.16
C THR A 569 58.81 -7.29 46.98
N SER A 570 58.11 -8.33 46.49
CA SER A 570 57.99 -9.63 47.13
C SER A 570 59.21 -10.54 46.93
N GLY A 571 60.04 -10.27 45.89
CA GLY A 571 61.27 -11.00 45.61
C GLY A 571 62.50 -10.48 46.41
N ASN A 572 62.37 -9.34 47.12
CA ASN A 572 63.43 -8.74 47.99
C ASN A 572 63.15 -8.87 49.49
N ALA A 573 62.09 -9.59 49.88
CA ALA A 573 61.82 -9.98 51.25
C ALA A 573 62.07 -11.50 51.40
#